data_f9ad0cf1959413916333660b74a72010
#
_entry.id   f9ad0cf1959413916333660b74a72010
#
_cell.length_a   1.000
_cell.length_b   1.000
_cell.length_c   1.000
_cell.angle_alpha   90.00
_cell.angle_beta   90.00
_cell.angle_gamma   90.00
#
_symmetry.space_group_name_H-M   'P 1'
#
loop_
_entity.id
_entity.type
_entity.pdbx_description
1 polymer ?
#
loop_
_entity_poly.entity_id
_entity_poly.type
_entity_poly.pdbx_seq_one_letter_code
_entity_poly.pdbx_strand_id
1 'polypeptide(L)'
;GGKLSRVEKSSKYNNTFDWKEFFNDTEKLTHIAIDENGDGKADTTQFYDSSNKLTRIDTDSNQNGKIDRWSHFRGNSVLDRTAFDTNGDGKADQWQFYHDDQSLKKTDYDTNSDGKADRWEHFNSVGKLVKTELDRNYDGKIDLTQKK
;
A
#
# COMPACT_ATOMS: atom_id res chain seq x y z
N GLY A 1 30.05 9.89 -20.75
CA GLY A 1 29.66 9.63 -19.37
C GLY A 1 28.40 8.80 -19.34
N GLY A 2 28.38 7.75 -18.50
CA GLY A 2 27.17 6.96 -18.28
C GLY A 2 26.11 7.76 -17.53
N LYS A 3 24.83 7.49 -17.82
CA LYS A 3 23.71 8.07 -17.06
C LYS A 3 23.62 7.42 -15.67
N LEU A 4 23.24 8.21 -14.67
CA LEU A 4 22.96 7.70 -13.33
C LEU A 4 21.70 6.81 -13.38
N SER A 5 21.84 5.52 -13.03
CA SER A 5 20.73 4.56 -13.02
C SER A 5 20.40 4.06 -11.60
N ARG A 6 21.40 4.01 -10.70
CA ARG A 6 21.24 3.53 -9.32
C ARG A 6 22.26 4.15 -8.38
N VAL A 7 21.86 4.40 -7.14
CA VAL A 7 22.70 4.74 -6.00
C VAL A 7 22.44 3.74 -4.88
N GLU A 8 23.48 3.23 -4.26
CA GLU A 8 23.39 2.33 -3.09
C GLU A 8 24.05 2.99 -1.90
N LYS A 9 23.41 2.90 -0.75
CA LYS A 9 23.87 3.47 0.53
C LYS A 9 23.78 2.41 1.63
N SER A 10 24.71 2.48 2.60
CA SER A 10 24.63 1.72 3.85
C SER A 10 24.16 2.66 4.95
N SER A 11 22.98 2.45 5.52
CA SER A 11 22.46 3.24 6.63
C SER A 11 23.07 2.82 7.96
N LYS A 12 23.56 1.58 8.06
CA LYS A 12 24.04 0.95 9.33
C LYS A 12 25.56 0.91 9.48
N TYR A 13 26.34 1.50 8.55
CA TYR A 13 27.82 1.50 8.56
C TYR A 13 28.46 0.08 8.67
N ASN A 14 27.76 -0.97 8.22
CA ASN A 14 28.18 -2.36 8.32
C ASN A 14 28.59 -3.01 6.99
N ASN A 15 28.82 -2.19 5.94
CA ASN A 15 29.12 -2.60 4.56
C ASN A 15 28.00 -3.37 3.84
N THR A 16 26.77 -3.41 4.37
CA THR A 16 25.59 -3.87 3.65
C THR A 16 24.87 -2.68 3.06
N PHE A 17 24.49 -2.78 1.78
CA PHE A 17 23.72 -1.73 1.09
C PHE A 17 22.24 -2.00 1.31
N ASP A 18 21.68 -1.39 2.34
CA ASP A 18 20.30 -1.53 2.77
C ASP A 18 19.35 -0.47 2.20
N TRP A 19 19.90 0.49 1.43
CA TRP A 19 19.17 1.57 0.75
C TRP A 19 19.59 1.66 -0.71
N LYS A 20 18.64 1.54 -1.66
CA LYS A 20 18.90 1.60 -3.11
C LYS A 20 17.95 2.59 -3.76
N GLU A 21 18.49 3.60 -4.43
CA GLU A 21 17.74 4.59 -5.22
C GLU A 21 17.86 4.24 -6.70
N PHE A 22 16.75 4.25 -7.44
CA PHE A 22 16.69 3.91 -8.86
C PHE A 22 16.21 5.11 -9.67
N PHE A 23 16.85 5.35 -10.81
CA PHE A 23 16.58 6.49 -11.67
C PHE A 23 16.24 6.03 -13.09
N ASN A 24 15.40 6.80 -13.78
CA ASN A 24 15.07 6.56 -15.19
C ASN A 24 16.13 7.14 -16.13
N ASP A 25 15.93 6.99 -17.43
CA ASP A 25 16.85 7.48 -18.48
C ASP A 25 17.04 9.01 -18.50
N THR A 26 16.19 9.75 -17.82
CA THR A 26 16.29 11.22 -17.63
C THR A 26 16.83 11.60 -16.25
N GLU A 27 17.46 10.62 -15.53
CA GLU A 27 18.05 10.77 -14.20
C GLU A 27 17.06 11.25 -13.13
N LYS A 28 15.75 10.96 -13.32
CA LYS A 28 14.73 11.22 -12.30
C LYS A 28 14.54 9.98 -11.43
N LEU A 29 14.43 10.20 -10.12
CA LEU A 29 14.12 9.14 -9.15
C LEU A 29 12.78 8.47 -9.50
N THR A 30 12.78 7.14 -9.58
CA THR A 30 11.58 6.33 -9.83
C THR A 30 11.12 5.60 -8.59
N HIS A 31 12.04 5.01 -7.84
CA HIS A 31 11.74 4.32 -6.60
C HIS A 31 12.97 4.19 -5.70
N ILE A 32 12.71 3.95 -4.42
CA ILE A 32 13.70 3.65 -3.39
C ILE A 32 13.33 2.30 -2.80
N ALA A 33 14.29 1.37 -2.76
CA ALA A 33 14.15 0.07 -2.09
C ALA A 33 14.96 0.05 -0.80
N ILE A 34 14.37 -0.40 0.31
CA ILE A 34 14.96 -0.42 1.65
C ILE A 34 14.86 -1.85 2.18
N ASP A 35 16.01 -2.42 2.56
CA ASP A 35 16.16 -3.73 3.19
C ASP A 35 16.47 -3.50 4.69
N GLU A 36 15.44 -3.52 5.53
CA GLU A 36 15.57 -3.18 6.95
C GLU A 36 16.16 -4.34 7.78
N ASN A 37 15.85 -5.58 7.38
CA ASN A 37 16.27 -6.80 8.08
C ASN A 37 17.62 -7.33 7.62
N GLY A 38 18.10 -6.95 6.41
CA GLY A 38 19.39 -7.34 5.86
C GLY A 38 19.42 -8.72 5.20
N ASP A 39 18.26 -9.22 4.75
CA ASP A 39 18.15 -10.52 4.06
C ASP A 39 18.38 -10.44 2.55
N GLY A 40 18.61 -9.22 2.02
CA GLY A 40 18.86 -8.95 0.61
C GLY A 40 17.60 -8.67 -0.21
N LYS A 41 16.41 -8.68 0.41
CA LYS A 41 15.14 -8.29 -0.19
C LYS A 41 14.68 -6.95 0.39
N ALA A 42 13.93 -6.18 -0.39
CA ALA A 42 13.39 -4.93 0.12
C ALA A 42 12.15 -5.19 0.97
N ASP A 43 12.17 -4.75 2.24
CA ASP A 43 11.02 -4.73 3.13
C ASP A 43 10.08 -3.55 2.81
N THR A 44 10.64 -2.47 2.26
CA THR A 44 9.88 -1.28 1.87
C THR A 44 10.35 -0.78 0.50
N THR A 45 9.40 -0.48 -0.40
CA THR A 45 9.69 0.19 -1.67
C THR A 45 8.80 1.42 -1.82
N GLN A 46 9.41 2.59 -2.01
CA GLN A 46 8.74 3.87 -2.22
C GLN A 46 8.80 4.26 -3.69
N PHE A 47 7.66 4.56 -4.31
CA PHE A 47 7.55 4.93 -5.72
C PHE A 47 7.22 6.41 -5.90
N TYR A 48 7.85 7.05 -6.87
CA TYR A 48 7.74 8.48 -7.14
C TYR A 48 7.28 8.73 -8.58
N ASP A 49 6.53 9.82 -8.78
CA ASP A 49 6.15 10.31 -10.10
C ASP A 49 7.26 11.16 -10.74
N SER A 50 7.02 11.60 -11.99
CA SER A 50 7.95 12.47 -12.72
C SER A 50 8.22 13.83 -12.09
N SER A 51 7.42 14.22 -11.08
CA SER A 51 7.55 15.46 -10.30
C SER A 51 8.19 15.22 -8.93
N ASN A 52 8.78 14.03 -8.69
CA ASN A 52 9.36 13.60 -7.42
C ASN A 52 8.34 13.56 -6.25
N LYS A 53 7.05 13.34 -6.55
CA LYS A 53 6.04 13.14 -5.53
C LYS A 53 5.87 11.66 -5.24
N LEU A 54 5.79 11.31 -3.96
CA LEU A 54 5.48 9.95 -3.51
C LEU A 54 4.07 9.56 -3.98
N THR A 55 3.96 8.40 -4.66
CA THR A 55 2.69 7.88 -5.21
C THR A 55 2.27 6.57 -4.59
N ARG A 56 3.23 5.72 -4.17
CA ARG A 56 2.97 4.42 -3.57
C ARG A 56 4.10 3.99 -2.66
N ILE A 57 3.75 3.28 -1.59
CA ILE A 57 4.68 2.52 -0.76
C ILE A 57 4.19 1.08 -0.71
N ASP A 58 5.07 0.14 -1.07
CA ASP A 58 4.87 -1.29 -0.89
C ASP A 58 5.67 -1.73 0.33
N THR A 59 5.07 -2.53 1.22
CA THR A 59 5.71 -2.97 2.46
C THR A 59 5.52 -4.47 2.66
N ASP A 60 6.59 -5.16 3.02
CA ASP A 60 6.59 -6.49 3.63
C ASP A 60 6.63 -6.30 5.15
N SER A 61 5.46 -6.19 5.79
CA SER A 61 5.38 -5.79 7.20
C SER A 61 5.76 -6.92 8.16
N ASN A 62 5.72 -8.16 7.72
CA ASN A 62 6.12 -9.33 8.50
C ASN A 62 7.50 -9.88 8.12
N GLN A 63 8.20 -9.24 7.16
CA GLN A 63 9.56 -9.55 6.72
C GLN A 63 9.74 -11.01 6.24
N ASN A 64 8.73 -11.56 5.57
CA ASN A 64 8.79 -12.91 5.01
C ASN A 64 9.26 -12.96 3.55
N GLY A 65 9.59 -11.81 2.96
CA GLY A 65 10.04 -11.64 1.59
C GLY A 65 8.89 -11.49 0.59
N LYS A 66 7.65 -11.21 1.06
CA LYS A 66 6.48 -10.92 0.23
C LYS A 66 5.82 -9.63 0.71
N ILE A 67 5.49 -8.76 -0.24
CA ILE A 67 4.73 -7.55 0.06
C ILE A 67 3.32 -7.93 0.52
N ASP A 68 2.90 -7.37 1.66
CA ASP A 68 1.59 -7.58 2.27
C ASP A 68 0.79 -6.28 2.46
N ARG A 69 1.37 -5.11 2.12
CA ARG A 69 0.70 -3.82 2.21
C ARG A 69 1.09 -2.88 1.08
N TRP A 70 0.10 -2.24 0.47
CA TRP A 70 0.24 -1.26 -0.61
C TRP A 70 -0.46 0.04 -0.24
N SER A 71 0.31 1.09 0.09
CA SER A 71 -0.22 2.41 0.41
C SER A 71 -0.12 3.34 -0.79
N HIS A 72 -1.24 3.91 -1.23
CA HIS A 72 -1.32 4.81 -2.36
C HIS A 72 -1.55 6.24 -1.90
N PHE A 73 -0.85 7.17 -2.52
CA PHE A 73 -0.87 8.58 -2.18
C PHE A 73 -1.37 9.40 -3.38
N ARG A 74 -2.08 10.48 -3.10
CA ARG A 74 -2.48 11.50 -4.08
C ARG A 74 -1.84 12.82 -3.71
N GLY A 75 -1.71 13.77 -4.59
CA GLY A 75 -1.10 15.10 -4.49
C GLY A 75 -0.43 15.35 -3.12
N ASN A 76 0.63 16.04 -3.01
CA ASN A 76 1.32 16.39 -1.74
C ASN A 76 1.48 15.25 -0.68
N SER A 77 1.59 13.98 -1.15
CA SER A 77 1.77 12.78 -0.30
C SER A 77 0.63 12.54 0.71
N VAL A 78 -0.60 12.91 0.37
CA VAL A 78 -1.79 12.59 1.19
C VAL A 78 -2.16 11.14 0.95
N LEU A 79 -2.25 10.33 2.01
CA LEU A 79 -2.67 8.92 1.90
C LEU A 79 -4.11 8.85 1.39
N ASP A 80 -4.32 8.15 0.28
CA ASP A 80 -5.63 7.97 -0.35
C ASP A 80 -6.26 6.64 0.02
N ARG A 81 -5.49 5.56 -0.11
CA ARG A 81 -5.91 4.20 0.25
C ARG A 81 -4.74 3.33 0.64
N THR A 82 -5.02 2.31 1.45
CA THR A 82 -4.09 1.21 1.72
C THR A 82 -4.80 -0.12 1.43
N ALA A 83 -4.11 -1.00 0.71
CA ALA A 83 -4.52 -2.38 0.50
C ALA A 83 -3.66 -3.32 1.35
N PHE A 84 -4.25 -4.42 1.82
CA PHE A 84 -3.60 -5.42 2.66
C PHE A 84 -3.87 -6.83 2.11
N ASP A 85 -2.86 -7.67 2.13
CA ASP A 85 -2.93 -9.12 2.02
C ASP A 85 -2.97 -9.68 3.44
N THR A 86 -4.15 -9.99 3.97
CA THR A 86 -4.30 -10.46 5.35
C THR A 86 -4.21 -11.97 5.48
N ASN A 87 -4.39 -12.69 4.36
CA ASN A 87 -4.36 -14.15 4.31
C ASN A 87 -3.02 -14.73 3.82
N GLY A 88 -2.09 -13.90 3.28
CA GLY A 88 -0.75 -14.28 2.84
C GLY A 88 -0.68 -14.96 1.47
N ASP A 89 -1.74 -14.83 0.63
CA ASP A 89 -1.77 -15.44 -0.69
C ASP A 89 -1.09 -14.60 -1.79
N GLY A 90 -0.64 -13.39 -1.45
CA GLY A 90 0.02 -12.45 -2.36
C GLY A 90 -0.93 -11.50 -3.06
N LYS A 91 -2.22 -11.48 -2.70
CA LYS A 91 -3.22 -10.56 -3.23
C LYS A 91 -3.87 -9.79 -2.09
N ALA A 92 -4.28 -8.55 -2.37
CA ALA A 92 -5.01 -7.77 -1.40
C ALA A 92 -6.43 -8.32 -1.22
N ASP A 93 -6.84 -8.49 0.04
CA ASP A 93 -8.19 -8.91 0.47
C ASP A 93 -8.88 -7.86 1.36
N GLN A 94 -8.20 -6.79 1.72
CA GLN A 94 -8.75 -5.66 2.47
C GLN A 94 -8.25 -4.35 1.89
N TRP A 95 -9.16 -3.36 1.76
CA TRP A 95 -8.83 -2.01 1.26
C TRP A 95 -9.40 -0.95 2.20
N GLN A 96 -8.54 -0.06 2.70
CA GLN A 96 -8.92 1.09 3.52
C GLN A 96 -8.80 2.38 2.68
N PHE A 97 -9.82 3.22 2.72
CA PHE A 97 -9.90 4.50 2.03
C PHE A 97 -9.98 5.63 3.04
N TYR A 98 -9.28 6.73 2.76
CA TYR A 98 -9.14 7.83 3.71
C TYR A 98 -9.71 9.13 3.16
N HIS A 99 -10.13 10.01 4.06
CA HIS A 99 -10.44 11.41 3.78
C HIS A 99 -9.15 12.24 3.67
N ASP A 100 -9.25 13.51 3.26
CA ASP A 100 -8.10 14.42 3.16
C ASP A 100 -7.46 14.72 4.52
N ASP A 101 -8.22 14.64 5.60
CA ASP A 101 -7.78 14.79 6.99
C ASP A 101 -7.17 13.49 7.57
N GLN A 102 -6.97 12.46 6.75
CA GLN A 102 -6.45 11.13 7.09
C GLN A 102 -7.38 10.30 7.98
N SER A 103 -8.60 10.73 8.25
CA SER A 103 -9.59 9.89 8.92
C SER A 103 -10.05 8.75 7.99
N LEU A 104 -10.34 7.57 8.58
CA LEU A 104 -10.83 6.41 7.84
C LEU A 104 -12.23 6.68 7.31
N LYS A 105 -12.42 6.55 6.01
CA LYS A 105 -13.69 6.77 5.30
C LYS A 105 -14.46 5.48 5.09
N LYS A 106 -13.77 4.45 4.63
CA LYS A 106 -14.37 3.17 4.23
C LYS A 106 -13.34 2.05 4.33
N THR A 107 -13.80 0.84 4.67
CA THR A 107 -13.04 -0.39 4.50
C THR A 107 -13.83 -1.38 3.66
N ASP A 108 -13.20 -1.93 2.64
CA ASP A 108 -13.74 -3.00 1.78
C ASP A 108 -13.01 -4.30 2.12
N TYR A 109 -13.73 -5.41 2.06
CA TYR A 109 -13.19 -6.75 2.34
C TYR A 109 -13.63 -7.71 1.24
N ASP A 110 -12.71 -8.54 0.80
CA ASP A 110 -12.94 -9.75 0.00
C ASP A 110 -12.90 -10.93 0.97
N THR A 111 -14.08 -11.43 1.38
CA THR A 111 -14.14 -12.46 2.42
C THR A 111 -14.09 -13.88 1.85
N ASN A 112 -14.31 -14.03 0.52
CA ASN A 112 -14.28 -15.30 -0.18
C ASN A 112 -13.01 -15.53 -1.02
N SER A 113 -12.09 -14.54 -1.08
CA SER A 113 -10.83 -14.56 -1.82
C SER A 113 -11.01 -14.72 -3.35
N ASP A 114 -12.09 -14.17 -3.92
CA ASP A 114 -12.32 -14.19 -5.38
C ASP A 114 -11.73 -12.97 -6.11
N GLY A 115 -11.13 -12.03 -5.37
CA GLY A 115 -10.52 -10.81 -5.86
C GLY A 115 -11.47 -9.61 -5.93
N LYS A 116 -12.70 -9.75 -5.40
CA LYS A 116 -13.70 -8.68 -5.32
C LYS A 116 -14.17 -8.48 -3.90
N ALA A 117 -14.40 -7.22 -3.52
CA ALA A 117 -14.99 -6.93 -2.23
C ALA A 117 -16.46 -7.38 -2.17
N ASP A 118 -16.83 -8.03 -1.06
CA ASP A 118 -18.19 -8.51 -0.76
C ASP A 118 -18.73 -7.94 0.57
N ARG A 119 -17.92 -7.22 1.33
CA ARG A 119 -18.29 -6.50 2.54
C ARG A 119 -17.71 -5.10 2.54
N TRP A 120 -18.53 -4.11 2.88
CA TRP A 120 -18.14 -2.69 2.93
C TRP A 120 -18.55 -2.07 4.26
N GLU A 121 -17.61 -1.42 4.93
CA GLU A 121 -17.82 -0.68 6.16
C GLU A 121 -17.57 0.80 5.95
N HIS A 122 -18.53 1.65 6.33
CA HIS A 122 -18.46 3.10 6.16
C HIS A 122 -18.36 3.78 7.52
N PHE A 123 -17.47 4.75 7.61
CA PHE A 123 -17.17 5.48 8.84
C PHE A 123 -17.49 6.97 8.67
N ASN A 124 -17.89 7.62 9.76
CA ASN A 124 -18.03 9.07 9.77
C ASN A 124 -16.69 9.75 10.10
N SER A 125 -16.67 11.10 10.08
CA SER A 125 -15.47 11.90 10.32
C SER A 125 -14.82 11.75 11.70
N VAL A 126 -15.53 11.14 12.67
CA VAL A 126 -14.97 10.82 14.00
C VAL A 126 -14.59 9.34 14.14
N GLY A 127 -14.50 8.60 13.01
CA GLY A 127 -14.07 7.21 12.98
C GLY A 127 -15.12 6.19 13.48
N LYS A 128 -16.38 6.60 13.65
CA LYS A 128 -17.45 5.69 14.07
C LYS A 128 -18.04 4.98 12.87
N LEU A 129 -18.19 3.64 12.94
CA LEU A 129 -18.91 2.85 11.96
C LEU A 129 -20.38 3.28 11.88
N VAL A 130 -20.85 3.67 10.71
CA VAL A 130 -22.23 4.16 10.49
C VAL A 130 -23.04 3.27 9.56
N LYS A 131 -22.38 2.47 8.71
CA LYS A 131 -23.06 1.59 7.75
C LYS A 131 -22.19 0.38 7.44
N THR A 132 -22.80 -0.80 7.34
CA THR A 132 -22.20 -2.03 6.79
C THR A 132 -23.06 -2.51 5.64
N GLU A 133 -22.44 -2.88 4.52
CA GLU A 133 -23.09 -3.48 3.35
C GLU A 133 -22.46 -4.85 3.09
N LEU A 134 -23.26 -5.82 2.66
CA LEU A 134 -22.84 -7.19 2.39
C LEU A 134 -23.45 -7.66 1.08
N ASP A 135 -22.63 -8.31 0.26
CA ASP A 135 -23.00 -9.18 -0.84
C ASP A 135 -22.81 -10.62 -0.36
N ARG A 136 -23.89 -11.29 0.03
CA ARG A 136 -23.84 -12.60 0.68
C ARG A 136 -23.77 -13.78 -0.29
N ASN A 137 -24.22 -13.54 -1.50
CA ASN A 137 -24.27 -14.55 -2.55
C ASN A 137 -23.15 -14.38 -3.59
N TYR A 138 -22.31 -13.34 -3.43
CA TYR A 138 -21.15 -13.02 -4.26
C TYR A 138 -21.49 -12.76 -5.73
N ASP A 139 -22.70 -12.21 -6.01
CA ASP A 139 -23.13 -11.87 -7.36
C ASP A 139 -22.73 -10.45 -7.82
N GLY A 140 -22.05 -9.70 -6.95
CA GLY A 140 -21.60 -8.34 -7.18
C GLY A 140 -22.64 -7.28 -6.81
N LYS A 141 -23.74 -7.67 -6.13
CA LYS A 141 -24.80 -6.76 -5.65
C LYS A 141 -24.95 -6.83 -4.15
N ILE A 142 -25.28 -5.70 -3.53
CA ILE A 142 -25.51 -5.62 -2.09
C ILE A 142 -26.84 -6.29 -1.75
N ASP A 143 -26.81 -7.36 -0.95
CA ASP A 143 -27.97 -8.06 -0.42
C ASP A 143 -28.49 -7.48 0.89
N LEU A 144 -27.59 -6.92 1.71
CA LEU A 144 -27.91 -6.43 3.03
C LEU A 144 -27.21 -5.10 3.30
N THR A 145 -27.98 -4.14 3.82
CA THR A 145 -27.46 -2.88 4.37
C THR A 145 -27.90 -2.73 5.81
N GLN A 146 -26.93 -2.53 6.72
CA GLN A 146 -27.16 -2.26 8.15
C GLN A 146 -26.63 -0.86 8.48
N LYS A 147 -27.48 0.00 9.04
CA LYS A 147 -27.11 1.31 9.62
C LYS A 147 -26.87 1.17 11.11
N LYS A 148 -25.87 1.86 11.63
CA LYS A 148 -25.43 1.86 13.05
C LYS A 148 -25.77 3.17 13.73
#